data_646738523eb1e20675c8ac2739f86e0e
#
_entry.id   646738523eb1e20675c8ac2739f86e0e
#
_cell.length_a   1.000
_cell.length_b   1.000
_cell.length_c   1.000
_cell.angle_alpha   90.00
_cell.angle_beta   90.00
_cell.angle_gamma   90.00
#
_symmetry.space_group_name_H-M   'P 1'
#
loop_
_entity.id
_entity.type
_entity.pdbx_description
1 polymer ?
#
loop_
_entity_poly.entity_id
_entity_poly.type
_entity_poly.pdbx_seq_one_letter_code
_entity_poly.pdbx_strand_id
1 'polypeptide(L)'
;MSWTVTFYSTIVEAEILALPTGFVARFVRYAERMEVYGPDLGMPHTRAMGDGLFELRLKAAEGIARVFYCTLVGRKIVILHQIVKKTEKTPQKELQIARRRLKEIKDV
;
A
#
# COMPACT_ATOMS: atom_id res chain seq x y z
N MET A 1 8.87 2.93 19.46
CA MET A 1 9.09 1.68 18.71
C MET A 1 8.65 1.88 17.28
N SER A 2 9.39 1.35 16.35
CA SER A 2 9.13 1.57 14.93
C SER A 2 8.32 0.42 14.31
N TRP A 3 7.71 0.72 13.19
CA TRP A 3 7.02 -0.26 12.35
C TRP A 3 7.97 -0.71 11.24
N THR A 4 7.71 -1.88 10.67
CA THR A 4 8.52 -2.40 9.56
C THR A 4 7.63 -2.55 8.34
N VAL A 5 8.03 -1.93 7.22
CA VAL A 5 7.33 -2.07 5.95
C VAL A 5 7.95 -3.24 5.18
N THR A 6 7.13 -4.21 4.83
CA THR A 6 7.53 -5.38 4.05
C THR A 6 6.58 -5.53 2.87
N PHE A 7 6.83 -6.52 2.02
CA PHE A 7 6.03 -6.75 0.82
C PHE A 7 5.46 -8.17 0.83
N TYR A 8 4.28 -8.31 0.25
CA TYR A 8 3.65 -9.62 0.09
C TYR A 8 4.59 -10.61 -0.62
N SER A 9 5.32 -10.13 -1.62
CA SER A 9 6.27 -10.95 -2.37
C SER A 9 7.34 -10.06 -3.00
N THR A 10 8.42 -10.69 -3.48
CA THR A 10 9.46 -9.97 -4.23
C THR A 10 8.92 -9.39 -5.53
N ILE A 11 7.90 -10.02 -6.10
CA ILE A 11 7.25 -9.52 -7.31
C ILE A 11 6.53 -8.19 -7.03
N VAL A 12 5.78 -8.13 -5.91
CA VAL A 12 5.10 -6.89 -5.51
C VAL A 12 6.12 -5.78 -5.27
N GLU A 13 7.21 -6.09 -4.58
CA GLU A 13 8.28 -5.11 -4.36
C GLU A 13 8.83 -4.58 -5.67
N ALA A 14 9.13 -5.48 -6.62
CA ALA A 14 9.65 -5.09 -7.92
C ALA A 14 8.64 -4.22 -8.69
N GLU A 15 7.36 -4.55 -8.62
CA GLU A 15 6.30 -3.78 -9.27
C GLU A 15 6.22 -2.35 -8.70
N ILE A 16 6.32 -2.20 -7.38
CA ILE A 16 6.33 -0.89 -6.74
C ILE A 16 7.53 -0.07 -7.22
N LEU A 17 8.71 -0.68 -7.22
CA LEU A 17 9.94 0.02 -7.60
C LEU A 17 10.01 0.31 -9.10
N ALA A 18 9.21 -0.38 -9.91
CA ALA A 18 9.11 -0.14 -11.34
C ALA A 18 8.06 0.92 -11.72
N LEU A 19 7.35 1.49 -10.75
CA LEU A 19 6.43 2.59 -11.01
C LEU A 19 7.19 3.81 -11.54
N PRO A 20 6.51 4.73 -12.23
CA PRO A 20 7.15 6.02 -12.59
C PRO A 20 7.82 6.66 -11.39
N THR A 21 8.94 7.32 -11.63
CA THR A 21 9.83 7.81 -10.56
C THR A 21 9.16 8.70 -9.52
N GLY A 22 8.18 9.51 -9.94
CA GLY A 22 7.44 10.36 -9.00
C GLY A 22 6.66 9.55 -7.98
N PHE A 23 6.07 8.44 -8.40
CA PHE A 23 5.34 7.54 -7.48
C PHE A 23 6.30 6.82 -6.54
N VAL A 24 7.44 6.34 -7.05
CA VAL A 24 8.43 5.66 -6.22
C VAL A 24 8.94 6.60 -5.12
N ALA A 25 9.25 7.84 -5.47
CA ALA A 25 9.72 8.83 -4.51
C ALA A 25 8.67 9.07 -3.40
N ARG A 26 7.40 9.18 -3.78
CA ARG A 26 6.32 9.35 -2.81
C ARG A 26 6.15 8.12 -1.94
N PHE A 27 6.22 6.93 -2.54
CA PHE A 27 6.10 5.69 -1.78
C PHE A 27 7.19 5.59 -0.71
N VAL A 28 8.45 5.81 -1.09
CA VAL A 28 9.57 5.74 -0.14
C VAL A 28 9.37 6.72 1.00
N ARG A 29 8.98 7.94 0.70
CA ARG A 29 8.74 8.98 1.69
C ARG A 29 7.64 8.59 2.68
N TYR A 30 6.51 8.09 2.18
CA TYR A 30 5.40 7.69 3.04
C TYR A 30 5.71 6.41 3.81
N ALA A 31 6.44 5.47 3.20
CA ALA A 31 6.87 4.26 3.90
C ALA A 31 7.75 4.61 5.09
N GLU A 32 8.69 5.53 4.91
CA GLU A 32 9.53 6.00 6.02
C GLU A 32 8.70 6.63 7.13
N ARG A 33 7.69 7.43 6.76
CA ARG A 33 6.79 8.03 7.76
C ARG A 33 5.97 6.97 8.49
N MET A 34 5.48 5.96 7.78
CA MET A 34 4.73 4.86 8.41
C MET A 34 5.61 4.06 9.37
N GLU A 35 6.89 3.93 9.08
CA GLU A 35 7.81 3.25 10.00
C GLU A 35 7.94 3.98 11.33
N VAL A 36 7.81 5.30 11.33
CA VAL A 36 7.89 6.11 12.54
C VAL A 36 6.51 6.26 13.21
N TYR A 37 5.48 6.59 12.45
CA TYR A 37 4.18 7.00 12.99
C TYR A 37 3.11 5.92 12.90
N GLY A 38 3.38 4.80 12.25
CA GLY A 38 2.41 3.73 12.10
C GLY A 38 1.67 3.77 10.77
N PRO A 39 0.77 2.79 10.56
CA PRO A 39 0.14 2.58 9.25
C PRO A 39 -0.88 3.64 8.85
N ASP A 40 -1.41 4.41 9.79
CA ASP A 40 -2.44 5.41 9.50
C ASP A 40 -1.83 6.81 9.51
N LEU A 41 -1.54 7.33 8.34
CA LEU A 41 -1.02 8.70 8.19
C LEU A 41 -2.15 9.72 8.05
N GLY A 42 -3.40 9.28 8.03
CA GLY A 42 -4.56 10.14 7.88
C GLY A 42 -4.83 10.54 6.44
N MET A 43 -6.05 11.04 6.21
CA MET A 43 -6.44 11.56 4.89
C MET A 43 -5.63 12.81 4.58
N PRO A 44 -5.27 13.04 3.33
CA PRO A 44 -5.64 12.27 2.13
C PRO A 44 -4.64 11.17 1.78
N HIS A 45 -3.65 10.90 2.63
CA HIS A 45 -2.57 9.97 2.30
C HIS A 45 -2.97 8.51 2.46
N THR A 46 -3.67 8.18 3.55
CA THR A 46 -4.08 6.81 3.83
C THR A 46 -5.57 6.76 4.11
N ARG A 47 -6.18 5.60 3.83
CA ARG A 47 -7.60 5.39 4.08
C ARG A 47 -7.86 3.93 4.40
N ALA A 48 -8.70 3.69 5.42
CA ALA A 48 -9.17 2.34 5.72
C ALA A 48 -10.22 1.92 4.68
N MET A 49 -10.07 0.72 4.15
CA MET A 49 -10.97 0.16 3.12
C MET A 49 -11.93 -0.88 3.69
N GLY A 50 -11.85 -1.16 5.00
CA GLY A 50 -12.65 -2.18 5.65
C GLY A 50 -11.92 -3.52 5.73
N ASP A 51 -12.29 -4.31 6.74
CA ASP A 51 -11.78 -5.67 6.95
C ASP A 51 -10.26 -5.76 7.03
N GLY A 52 -9.62 -4.72 7.55
CA GLY A 52 -8.16 -4.70 7.75
C GLY A 52 -7.34 -4.30 6.53
N LEU A 53 -7.99 -3.92 5.43
CA LEU A 53 -7.31 -3.42 4.24
C LEU A 53 -7.18 -1.90 4.30
N PHE A 54 -6.01 -1.40 3.94
CA PHE A 54 -5.73 0.04 3.86
C PHE A 54 -5.25 0.40 2.47
N GLU A 55 -5.44 1.67 2.11
CA GLU A 55 -4.99 2.22 0.84
C GLU A 55 -4.05 3.39 1.12
N LEU A 56 -2.89 3.39 0.44
CA LEU A 56 -1.97 4.52 0.43
C LEU A 56 -2.07 5.19 -0.93
N ARG A 57 -2.36 6.49 -0.93
CA ARG A 57 -2.50 7.26 -2.16
C ARG A 57 -1.18 7.97 -2.48
N LEU A 58 -0.67 7.71 -3.68
CA LEU A 58 0.54 8.37 -4.18
C LEU A 58 0.13 9.36 -5.27
N LYS A 59 0.20 10.65 -4.95
CA LYS A 59 -0.13 11.70 -5.90
C LYS A 59 1.16 12.33 -6.39
N ALA A 60 1.37 12.33 -7.70
CA ALA A 60 2.55 12.89 -8.33
C ALA A 60 2.17 13.53 -9.68
N ALA A 61 3.14 14.14 -10.37
CA ALA A 61 2.88 14.74 -11.66
C ALA A 61 2.33 13.75 -12.68
N GLU A 62 2.72 12.47 -12.54
CA GLU A 62 2.27 11.38 -13.42
C GLU A 62 0.83 10.96 -13.20
N GLY A 63 0.18 11.42 -12.13
CA GLY A 63 -1.19 11.06 -11.79
C GLY A 63 -1.34 10.57 -10.37
N ILE A 64 -2.14 9.52 -10.20
CA ILE A 64 -2.39 8.93 -8.89
C ILE A 64 -2.15 7.43 -8.97
N ALA A 65 -1.29 6.93 -8.08
CA ALA A 65 -1.14 5.50 -7.86
C ALA A 65 -1.73 5.16 -6.49
N ARG A 66 -2.22 3.93 -6.33
CA ARG A 66 -2.76 3.45 -5.07
C ARG A 66 -2.05 2.18 -4.67
N VAL A 67 -1.64 2.12 -3.41
CA VAL A 67 -0.94 0.98 -2.84
C VAL A 67 -1.80 0.43 -1.72
N PHE A 68 -2.11 -0.87 -1.80
CA PHE A 68 -2.93 -1.53 -0.79
C PHE A 68 -2.04 -2.27 0.19
N TYR A 69 -2.37 -2.15 1.47
CA TYR A 69 -1.55 -2.77 2.51
C TYR A 69 -2.42 -3.19 3.70
N CYS A 70 -1.83 -4.03 4.54
CA CYS A 70 -2.43 -4.44 5.80
C CYS A 70 -1.37 -4.41 6.89
N THR A 71 -1.80 -4.66 8.12
CA THR A 71 -0.88 -4.75 9.25
C THR A 71 -0.93 -6.15 9.85
N LEU A 72 0.18 -6.57 10.40
CA LEU A 72 0.30 -7.83 11.11
C LEU A 72 0.83 -7.56 12.51
N VAL A 73 0.67 -8.57 13.38
CA VAL A 73 1.21 -8.56 14.74
C VAL A 73 2.73 -8.33 14.67
N GLY A 74 3.27 -7.59 15.63
CA GLY A 74 4.69 -7.26 15.65
C GLY A 74 5.02 -6.00 14.90
N ARG A 75 4.03 -5.12 14.69
CA ARG A 75 4.20 -3.82 14.03
C ARG A 75 4.74 -3.96 12.59
N LYS A 76 4.15 -4.88 11.84
CA LYS A 76 4.49 -5.09 10.44
C LYS A 76 3.42 -4.50 9.55
N ILE A 77 3.86 -3.79 8.51
CA ILE A 77 3.01 -3.28 7.45
C ILE A 77 3.38 -4.08 6.20
N VAL A 78 2.41 -4.76 5.60
CA VAL A 78 2.65 -5.60 4.43
C VAL A 78 2.01 -4.97 3.22
N ILE A 79 2.82 -4.65 2.22
CA ILE A 79 2.34 -4.10 0.95
C ILE A 79 1.83 -5.26 0.11
N LEU A 80 0.55 -5.20 -0.29
CA LEU A 80 -0.15 -6.30 -0.94
C LEU A 80 -0.27 -6.15 -2.44
N HIS A 81 -0.48 -4.93 -2.92
CA HIS A 81 -0.78 -4.70 -4.34
C HIS A 81 -0.68 -3.22 -4.65
N GLN A 82 -0.55 -2.89 -5.93
CA GLN A 82 -0.50 -1.51 -6.39
C GLN A 82 -1.19 -1.38 -7.74
N ILE A 83 -1.74 -0.20 -8.00
CA ILE A 83 -2.27 0.16 -9.30
C ILE A 83 -2.00 1.64 -9.59
N VAL A 84 -1.86 1.96 -10.87
CA VAL A 84 -1.87 3.35 -11.34
C VAL A 84 -3.25 3.62 -11.90
N LYS A 85 -3.92 4.65 -11.39
CA LYS A 85 -5.31 4.91 -11.77
C LYS A 85 -5.43 6.09 -12.71
N LYS A 86 -6.34 5.94 -13.66
CA LYS A 86 -6.78 7.03 -14.52
C LYS A 86 -8.14 7.57 -14.09
N THR A 87 -8.84 6.88 -13.18
CA THR A 87 -10.15 7.26 -12.67
C THR A 87 -10.15 7.25 -11.15
N GLU A 88 -11.15 7.86 -10.53
CA GLU A 88 -11.23 7.95 -9.08
C GLU A 88 -11.58 6.63 -8.41
N LYS A 89 -12.34 5.78 -9.09
CA LYS A 89 -12.75 4.51 -8.50
C LYS A 89 -11.69 3.45 -8.71
N THR A 90 -11.39 2.70 -7.64
CA THR A 90 -10.54 1.53 -7.75
C THR A 90 -11.32 0.40 -8.41
N PRO A 91 -10.82 -0.20 -9.50
CA PRO A 91 -11.48 -1.34 -10.12
C PRO A 91 -11.67 -2.49 -9.12
N GLN A 92 -12.84 -3.12 -9.15
CA GLN A 92 -13.16 -4.23 -8.24
C GLN A 92 -12.16 -5.38 -8.36
N LYS A 93 -11.72 -5.65 -9.58
CA LYS A 93 -10.72 -6.69 -9.84
C LYS A 93 -9.43 -6.47 -9.02
N GLU A 94 -8.98 -5.23 -8.96
CA GLU A 94 -7.76 -4.89 -8.23
C GLU A 94 -7.96 -4.99 -6.72
N LEU A 95 -9.12 -4.55 -6.22
CA LEU A 95 -9.47 -4.72 -4.81
C LEU A 95 -9.52 -6.19 -4.42
N GLN A 96 -10.08 -7.04 -5.29
CA GLN A 96 -10.17 -8.47 -5.02
C GLN A 96 -8.79 -9.11 -4.90
N ILE A 97 -7.83 -8.70 -5.72
CA ILE A 97 -6.46 -9.17 -5.62
C ILE A 97 -5.87 -8.82 -4.23
N ALA A 98 -6.03 -7.56 -3.83
CA ALA A 98 -5.52 -7.10 -2.54
C ALA A 98 -6.16 -7.87 -1.38
N ARG A 99 -7.48 -8.06 -1.42
CA ARG A 99 -8.21 -8.76 -0.35
C ARG A 99 -7.84 -10.23 -0.30
N ARG A 100 -7.64 -10.89 -1.44
CA ARG A 100 -7.22 -12.28 -1.47
C ARG A 100 -5.83 -12.44 -0.84
N ARG A 101 -4.91 -11.55 -1.17
CA ARG A 101 -3.55 -11.60 -0.61
C ARG A 101 -3.55 -11.34 0.89
N LEU A 102 -4.39 -10.40 1.34
CA LEU A 102 -4.55 -10.13 2.77
C LEU A 102 -5.03 -11.37 3.49
N LYS A 103 -6.02 -12.05 2.95
CA LYS A 103 -6.57 -13.28 3.54
C LYS A 103 -5.51 -14.37 3.62
N GLU A 104 -4.75 -14.57 2.55
CA GLU A 104 -3.66 -15.56 2.53
C GLU A 104 -2.66 -15.32 3.67
N ILE A 105 -2.28 -14.05 3.90
CA ILE A 105 -1.32 -13.70 4.93
C ILE A 105 -1.90 -13.93 6.32
N LYS A 106 -3.15 -13.58 6.55
CA LYS A 106 -3.77 -13.67 7.88
C LYS A 106 -4.22 -15.08 8.25
N ASP A 107 -4.44 -15.93 7.27
CA ASP A 107 -4.88 -17.31 7.51
C ASP A 107 -3.71 -18.27 7.77
N VAL A 108 -2.48 -17.79 7.77
CA VAL A 108 -1.30 -18.62 8.03
C VAL A 108 -1.05 -18.84 9.51
#